data_b70b938686a3c33aac323b71f14ac3b4
#
_entry.id   b70b938686a3c33aac323b71f14ac3b4
#
_cell.length_a   1.000
_cell.length_b   1.000
_cell.length_c   1.000
_cell.angle_alpha   90.00
_cell.angle_beta   90.00
_cell.angle_gamma   90.00
#
_symmetry.space_group_name_H-M   'P 1'
#
loop_
_entity.id
_entity.type
_entity.pdbx_description
1 polymer ?
#
loop_
_entity_poly.entity_id
_entity_poly.type
_entity_poly.pdbx_seq_one_letter_code
_entity_poly.pdbx_strand_id
1 'polypeptide(L)'
;MVRATSAEFRDATGAGACDEVLRLRGTGTAPSTVTLHGRRASVSAVPVAGDGGWSVDVPLSAARWGGPLLPLPSGDYVLQAEDEASVSTPALPLTLLGGLRAQLSESGMLEVGPAVNPVYDSGDAQGALESRYVLQSGDLENAVFFESFYGRNASCNPLAIDRELARV
;
A
#
# COMPACT_ATOMS: atom_id res chain seq x y z
N MET A 1 -12.09 -22.56 0.52
CA MET A 1 -11.96 -21.31 1.29
C MET A 1 -10.85 -21.49 2.31
N VAL A 2 -9.82 -20.67 2.25
CA VAL A 2 -8.72 -20.65 3.24
C VAL A 2 -9.07 -19.63 4.32
N ARG A 3 -8.78 -19.95 5.58
CA ARG A 3 -9.06 -19.06 6.72
C ARG A 3 -7.76 -18.69 7.43
N ALA A 4 -7.47 -17.41 7.49
CA ALA A 4 -6.47 -16.86 8.38
C ALA A 4 -7.09 -16.63 9.76
N THR A 5 -6.39 -16.99 10.80
CA THR A 5 -6.82 -16.83 12.21
C THR A 5 -6.31 -15.52 12.81
N SER A 6 -5.27 -14.94 12.25
CA SER A 6 -4.80 -13.58 12.56
C SER A 6 -4.28 -12.87 11.34
N ALA A 7 -4.41 -11.55 11.37
CA ALA A 7 -3.85 -10.63 10.40
C ALA A 7 -3.23 -9.44 11.14
N GLU A 8 -2.15 -8.88 10.60
CA GLU A 8 -1.52 -7.67 11.12
C GLU A 8 -0.75 -6.96 10.01
N PHE A 9 -0.74 -5.61 10.03
CA PHE A 9 0.20 -4.84 9.25
C PHE A 9 1.50 -4.71 10.02
N ARG A 10 2.63 -4.88 9.33
CA ARG A 10 3.97 -4.77 9.92
C ARG A 10 4.91 -4.02 8.98
N ASP A 11 5.82 -3.28 9.60
CA ASP A 11 7.04 -2.87 8.90
C ASP A 11 8.00 -4.07 8.96
N ALA A 12 8.37 -4.61 7.82
CA ALA A 12 9.42 -5.61 7.78
C ALA A 12 10.74 -4.90 8.11
N THR A 13 11.21 -5.12 9.30
CA THR A 13 12.38 -4.55 9.95
C THR A 13 13.57 -4.24 9.03
N GLY A 14 13.71 -3.03 8.59
CA GLY A 14 14.91 -2.56 7.92
C GLY A 14 14.67 -1.35 7.06
N ALA A 15 15.00 -0.22 7.39
CA ALA A 15 15.46 1.00 6.70
C ALA A 15 15.01 1.32 5.25
N GLY A 16 13.99 0.69 4.67
CA GLY A 16 13.50 0.97 3.32
C GLY A 16 12.03 1.36 3.28
N ALA A 17 11.69 2.37 2.51
CA ALA A 17 10.33 2.91 2.37
C ALA A 17 9.30 1.95 1.69
N CYS A 18 9.61 0.66 1.59
CA CYS A 18 8.77 -0.35 0.91
C CYS A 18 8.79 -1.71 1.62
N ASP A 19 9.07 -1.72 2.92
CA ASP A 19 9.18 -2.96 3.71
C ASP A 19 7.89 -3.34 4.43
N GLU A 20 6.79 -2.65 4.12
CA GLU A 20 5.50 -2.95 4.73
C GLU A 20 4.96 -4.27 4.19
N VAL A 21 4.46 -5.10 5.11
CA VAL A 21 3.83 -6.38 4.80
C VAL A 21 2.49 -6.54 5.49
N LEU A 22 1.61 -7.29 4.86
CA LEU A 22 0.44 -7.89 5.49
C LEU A 22 0.85 -9.28 5.98
N ARG A 23 1.01 -9.45 7.29
CA ARG A 23 1.25 -10.76 7.89
C ARG A 23 -0.07 -11.45 8.18
N LEU A 24 -0.19 -12.68 7.69
CA LEU A 24 -1.31 -13.57 7.97
C LEU A 24 -0.79 -14.83 8.64
N ARG A 25 -1.63 -15.38 9.54
CA ARG A 25 -1.40 -16.70 10.12
C ARG A 25 -2.70 -17.50 10.03
N GLY A 26 -2.59 -18.78 9.79
CA GLY A 26 -3.70 -19.69 9.73
C GLY A 26 -3.37 -21.02 10.35
N THR A 27 -4.41 -21.86 10.55
CA THR A 27 -4.29 -23.23 11.04
C THR A 27 -4.53 -24.21 9.92
N GLY A 28 -4.07 -25.45 10.09
CA GLY A 28 -4.20 -26.50 9.10
C GLY A 28 -3.12 -26.45 8.00
N THR A 29 -3.45 -26.99 6.84
CA THR A 29 -2.51 -27.05 5.72
C THR A 29 -2.23 -25.67 5.14
N ALA A 30 -0.95 -25.35 4.99
CA ALA A 30 -0.55 -24.10 4.34
C ALA A 30 -0.95 -24.12 2.86
N PRO A 31 -1.54 -23.06 2.33
CA PRO A 31 -1.71 -22.92 0.89
C PRO A 31 -0.32 -22.81 0.21
N SER A 32 -0.21 -23.18 -1.07
CA SER A 32 1.07 -23.07 -1.79
C SER A 32 1.48 -21.62 -1.99
N THR A 33 0.50 -20.73 -2.16
CA THR A 33 0.71 -19.32 -2.44
C THR A 33 -0.45 -18.51 -1.90
N VAL A 34 -0.17 -17.30 -1.43
CA VAL A 34 -1.15 -16.26 -1.12
C VAL A 34 -0.86 -15.05 -1.97
N THR A 35 -1.87 -14.53 -2.65
CA THR A 35 -1.76 -13.43 -3.60
C THR A 35 -2.72 -12.29 -3.23
N LEU A 36 -2.22 -11.08 -3.22
CA LEU A 36 -3.04 -9.87 -3.31
C LEU A 36 -3.21 -9.53 -4.78
N HIS A 37 -4.40 -9.69 -5.30
CA HIS A 37 -4.74 -9.44 -6.68
C HIS A 37 -5.51 -8.13 -6.83
N GLY A 38 -4.94 -7.16 -7.51
CA GLY A 38 -5.55 -5.86 -7.79
C GLY A 38 -5.47 -5.51 -9.28
N ARG A 39 -6.22 -4.52 -9.66
CA ARG A 39 -6.29 -4.09 -11.08
C ARG A 39 -4.95 -3.60 -11.63
N ARG A 40 -4.11 -2.98 -10.80
CA ARG A 40 -2.88 -2.29 -11.23
C ARG A 40 -1.61 -3.05 -10.86
N ALA A 41 -1.69 -3.94 -9.90
CA ALA A 41 -0.59 -4.78 -9.45
C ALA A 41 -1.13 -6.05 -8.82
N SER A 42 -0.31 -7.08 -8.81
CA SER A 42 -0.53 -8.30 -8.02
C SER A 42 0.79 -8.67 -7.37
N VAL A 43 0.72 -9.09 -6.13
CA VAL A 43 1.88 -9.54 -5.37
C VAL A 43 1.56 -10.86 -4.69
N SER A 44 2.53 -11.77 -4.67
CA SER A 44 2.36 -13.10 -4.12
C SER A 44 3.46 -13.42 -3.13
N ALA A 45 3.13 -14.24 -2.14
CA ALA A 45 4.08 -14.75 -1.18
C ALA A 45 3.79 -16.23 -0.88
N VAL A 46 4.83 -16.96 -0.55
CA VAL A 46 4.75 -18.38 -0.21
C VAL A 46 4.64 -18.50 1.31
N PRO A 47 3.56 -19.12 1.84
CA PRO A 47 3.43 -19.38 3.25
C PRO A 47 4.50 -20.33 3.76
N VAL A 48 4.92 -20.08 5.00
CA VAL A 48 5.82 -20.96 5.75
C VAL A 48 5.00 -21.78 6.73
N ALA A 49 5.11 -23.09 6.64
CA ALA A 49 4.52 -24.00 7.61
C ALA A 49 5.29 -23.93 8.93
N GLY A 50 4.56 -23.99 10.04
CA GLY A 50 5.11 -24.00 11.40
C GLY A 50 4.29 -24.87 12.33
N ASP A 51 4.65 -24.89 13.61
CA ASP A 51 3.99 -25.71 14.62
C ASP A 51 2.51 -25.34 14.76
N GLY A 52 1.64 -26.21 14.22
CA GLY A 52 0.18 -26.08 14.31
C GLY A 52 -0.48 -25.19 13.24
N GLY A 53 0.26 -24.72 12.23
CA GLY A 53 -0.34 -23.86 11.19
C GLY A 53 0.66 -23.32 10.18
N TRP A 54 0.35 -22.15 9.65
CA TRP A 54 1.17 -21.48 8.65
C TRP A 54 1.20 -19.95 8.89
N SER A 55 2.21 -19.31 8.36
CA SER A 55 2.30 -17.85 8.30
C SER A 55 2.82 -17.38 6.96
N VAL A 56 2.42 -16.18 6.55
CA VAL A 56 2.91 -15.54 5.33
C VAL A 56 3.02 -14.03 5.51
N ASP A 57 4.06 -13.46 4.98
CA ASP A 57 4.25 -12.02 4.84
C ASP A 57 4.02 -11.64 3.38
N VAL A 58 2.87 -11.05 3.10
CA VAL A 58 2.53 -10.58 1.76
C VAL A 58 3.02 -9.14 1.62
N PRO A 59 3.95 -8.83 0.69
CA PRO A 59 4.48 -7.50 0.56
C PRO A 59 3.40 -6.51 0.11
N LEU A 60 3.43 -5.30 0.66
CA LEU A 60 2.58 -4.18 0.25
C LEU A 60 3.29 -3.25 -0.74
N SER A 61 4.28 -3.79 -1.45
CA SER A 61 5.08 -3.11 -2.45
C SER A 61 5.26 -3.99 -3.69
N ALA A 62 5.46 -3.36 -4.84
CA ALA A 62 5.68 -4.05 -6.10
C ALA A 62 6.64 -3.27 -6.99
N ALA A 63 7.52 -3.99 -7.71
CA ALA A 63 8.24 -3.44 -8.83
C ALA A 63 7.35 -3.52 -10.09
N ARG A 64 7.21 -2.41 -10.80
CA ARG A 64 6.41 -2.34 -12.03
C ARG A 64 7.26 -1.90 -13.19
N TRP A 65 7.05 -2.52 -14.34
CA TRP A 65 7.74 -2.18 -15.60
C TRP A 65 9.27 -2.17 -15.49
N GLY A 66 9.83 -3.06 -14.65
CA GLY A 66 11.28 -3.12 -14.41
C GLY A 66 11.84 -1.95 -13.60
N GLY A 67 10.98 -1.13 -13.00
CA GLY A 67 11.35 -0.03 -12.14
C GLY A 67 11.69 -0.46 -10.70
N PRO A 68 11.92 0.51 -9.82
CA PRO A 68 12.19 0.23 -8.41
C PRO A 68 10.97 -0.35 -7.69
N LEU A 69 11.21 -0.94 -6.53
CA LEU A 69 10.18 -1.37 -5.61
C LEU A 69 9.48 -0.11 -5.06
N LEU A 70 8.17 -0.04 -5.21
CA LEU A 70 7.33 1.07 -4.75
C LEU A 70 6.13 0.52 -3.97
N PRO A 71 5.52 1.30 -3.07
CA PRO A 71 4.27 0.93 -2.42
C PRO A 71 3.21 0.52 -3.44
N LEU A 72 2.32 -0.38 -3.04
CA LEU A 72 1.21 -0.80 -3.91
C LEU A 72 0.40 0.41 -4.38
N PRO A 73 0.02 0.46 -5.66
CA PRO A 73 -0.88 1.50 -6.16
C PRO A 73 -2.19 1.54 -5.39
N SER A 74 -2.73 2.73 -5.19
CA SER A 74 -4.05 2.90 -4.60
C SER A 74 -5.12 2.11 -5.36
N GLY A 75 -5.99 1.44 -4.63
CA GLY A 75 -7.07 0.63 -5.16
C GLY A 75 -7.42 -0.53 -4.25
N ASP A 76 -8.32 -1.36 -4.73
CA ASP A 76 -8.79 -2.55 -4.04
C ASP A 76 -8.02 -3.77 -4.52
N TYR A 77 -7.65 -4.62 -3.58
CA TYR A 77 -6.95 -5.87 -3.78
C TYR A 77 -7.73 -6.99 -3.11
N VAL A 78 -7.89 -8.10 -3.80
CA VAL A 78 -8.53 -9.31 -3.25
C VAL A 78 -7.45 -10.28 -2.81
N LEU A 79 -7.56 -10.75 -1.59
CA LEU A 79 -6.67 -11.77 -1.04
C LEU A 79 -7.15 -13.15 -1.49
N GLN A 80 -6.31 -13.85 -2.21
CA GLN A 80 -6.59 -15.16 -2.78
C GLN A 80 -5.51 -16.15 -2.36
N ALA A 81 -5.93 -17.39 -2.14
CA ALA A 81 -5.04 -18.55 -2.04
C ALA A 81 -5.02 -19.29 -3.38
N GLU A 82 -4.38 -20.44 -3.42
CA GLU A 82 -4.36 -21.35 -4.58
C GLU A 82 -5.75 -21.48 -5.23
N ASP A 83 -5.77 -21.66 -6.52
CA ASP A 83 -6.98 -21.89 -7.32
C ASP A 83 -8.06 -20.79 -7.16
N GLU A 84 -7.63 -19.54 -6.95
CA GLU A 84 -8.51 -18.38 -6.78
C GLU A 84 -9.44 -18.48 -5.55
N ALA A 85 -9.13 -19.37 -4.61
CA ALA A 85 -9.91 -19.51 -3.39
C ALA A 85 -9.79 -18.24 -2.54
N SER A 86 -10.92 -17.65 -2.17
CA SER A 86 -10.95 -16.48 -1.29
C SER A 86 -10.36 -16.82 0.09
N VAL A 87 -9.61 -15.89 0.65
CA VAL A 87 -9.07 -15.98 2.00
C VAL A 87 -9.91 -15.11 2.93
N SER A 88 -10.54 -15.74 3.93
CA SER A 88 -11.20 -15.02 5.01
C SER A 88 -10.17 -14.67 6.09
N THR A 89 -10.24 -13.46 6.63
CA THR A 89 -9.28 -12.92 7.59
C THR A 89 -10.01 -12.18 8.72
N PRO A 90 -9.40 -11.98 9.89
CA PRO A 90 -9.81 -10.90 10.78
C PRO A 90 -9.69 -9.55 10.06
N ALA A 91 -10.67 -8.66 10.28
CA ALA A 91 -10.59 -7.30 9.75
C ALA A 91 -9.47 -6.52 10.45
N LEU A 92 -8.79 -5.66 9.69
CA LEU A 92 -7.85 -4.68 10.21
C LEU A 92 -8.38 -3.27 9.95
N PRO A 93 -8.35 -2.40 10.96
CA PRO A 93 -8.78 -1.01 10.79
C PRO A 93 -7.85 -0.27 9.83
N LEU A 94 -8.34 0.87 9.33
CA LEU A 94 -7.52 1.77 8.53
C LEU A 94 -6.25 2.14 9.29
N THR A 95 -5.12 1.77 8.75
CA THR A 95 -3.79 1.95 9.34
C THR A 95 -2.91 2.74 8.39
N LEU A 96 -2.24 3.75 8.90
CA LEU A 96 -1.24 4.51 8.18
C LEU A 96 0.12 3.79 8.33
N LEU A 97 0.69 3.41 7.21
CA LEU A 97 2.00 2.79 7.09
C LEU A 97 2.98 3.79 6.44
N GLY A 98 4.26 3.49 6.43
CA GLY A 98 5.28 4.43 5.96
C GLY A 98 5.05 4.95 4.55
N GLY A 99 4.69 4.07 3.60
CA GLY A 99 4.50 4.43 2.19
C GLY A 99 3.06 4.43 1.69
N LEU A 100 2.09 3.97 2.49
CA LEU A 100 0.69 3.84 2.12
C LEU A 100 -0.23 3.82 3.35
N ARG A 101 -1.54 3.92 3.13
CA ARG A 101 -2.55 3.54 4.12
C ARG A 101 -3.26 2.28 3.64
N ALA A 102 -3.67 1.43 4.56
CA ALA A 102 -4.33 0.18 4.24
C ALA A 102 -5.43 -0.16 5.24
N GLN A 103 -6.47 -0.83 4.76
CA GLN A 103 -7.55 -1.40 5.54
C GLN A 103 -7.89 -2.78 4.99
N LEU A 104 -8.08 -3.77 5.87
CA LEU A 104 -8.43 -5.13 5.47
C LEU A 104 -9.82 -5.49 6.00
N SER A 105 -10.69 -5.98 5.11
CA SER A 105 -12.00 -6.50 5.48
C SER A 105 -11.95 -7.98 5.85
N GLU A 106 -12.97 -8.48 6.55
CA GLU A 106 -13.12 -9.92 6.86
C GLU A 106 -13.24 -10.82 5.63
N SER A 107 -13.71 -10.26 4.52
CA SER A 107 -13.80 -10.97 3.24
C SER A 107 -12.45 -11.07 2.50
N GLY A 108 -11.37 -10.55 3.06
CA GLY A 108 -10.06 -10.55 2.43
C GLY A 108 -9.88 -9.44 1.36
N MET A 109 -10.70 -8.40 1.40
CA MET A 109 -10.50 -7.22 0.56
C MET A 109 -9.58 -6.24 1.29
N LEU A 110 -8.46 -5.92 0.67
CA LEU A 110 -7.50 -4.91 1.12
C LEU A 110 -7.71 -3.64 0.30
N GLU A 111 -8.12 -2.56 0.96
CA GLU A 111 -8.13 -1.22 0.38
C GLU A 111 -6.78 -0.56 0.64
N VAL A 112 -6.13 -0.05 -0.41
CA VAL A 112 -4.86 0.67 -0.34
C VAL A 112 -5.04 2.09 -0.84
N GLY A 113 -4.54 3.04 -0.10
CA GLY A 113 -4.54 4.47 -0.46
C GLY A 113 -3.16 5.11 -0.25
N PRO A 114 -3.01 6.39 -0.65
CA PRO A 114 -1.79 7.12 -0.38
C PRO A 114 -1.56 7.28 1.13
N ALA A 115 -0.31 7.47 1.53
CA ALA A 115 0.08 7.70 2.94
C ALA A 115 -0.37 9.09 3.45
N VAL A 116 -1.65 9.38 3.31
CA VAL A 116 -2.27 10.61 3.80
C VAL A 116 -3.08 10.28 5.04
N ASN A 117 -2.88 11.06 6.10
CA ASN A 117 -3.68 10.93 7.30
C ASN A 117 -5.16 11.13 6.95
N PRO A 118 -6.06 10.17 7.29
CA PRO A 118 -7.50 10.28 6.99
C PRO A 118 -8.15 11.58 7.46
N VAL A 119 -7.60 12.20 8.51
CA VAL A 119 -8.05 13.51 9.01
C VAL A 119 -7.95 14.59 7.93
N TYR A 120 -7.04 14.44 6.98
CA TYR A 120 -6.84 15.40 5.87
C TYR A 120 -7.48 14.97 4.55
N ASP A 121 -8.17 13.83 4.53
CA ASP A 121 -8.74 13.24 3.31
C ASP A 121 -10.23 13.59 3.09
N SER A 122 -10.75 14.57 3.82
CA SER A 122 -12.07 15.16 3.57
C SER A 122 -11.95 16.49 2.85
N GLY A 123 -12.96 16.86 2.05
CA GLY A 123 -12.99 18.15 1.37
C GLY A 123 -12.85 19.35 2.32
N ASP A 124 -13.47 19.26 3.50
CA ASP A 124 -13.38 20.32 4.53
C ASP A 124 -11.97 20.40 5.13
N ALA A 125 -11.34 19.26 5.37
CA ALA A 125 -9.98 19.22 5.90
C ALA A 125 -8.95 19.69 4.86
N GLN A 126 -9.15 19.39 3.60
CA GLN A 126 -8.32 19.88 2.49
C GLN A 126 -8.46 21.40 2.34
N GLY A 127 -9.69 21.94 2.39
CA GLY A 127 -9.92 23.38 2.37
C GLY A 127 -9.31 24.13 3.56
N ALA A 128 -9.36 23.54 4.75
CA ALA A 128 -8.70 24.09 5.93
C ALA A 128 -7.17 24.06 5.81
N LEU A 129 -6.61 23.00 5.23
CA LEU A 129 -5.18 22.88 4.97
C LEU A 129 -4.71 23.90 3.94
N GLU A 130 -5.45 24.07 2.85
CA GLU A 130 -5.17 25.06 1.81
C GLU A 130 -5.21 26.48 2.37
N SER A 131 -6.24 26.81 3.15
CA SER A 131 -6.35 28.12 3.82
C SER A 131 -5.17 28.40 4.75
N ARG A 132 -4.73 27.39 5.51
CA ARG A 132 -3.54 27.50 6.36
C ARG A 132 -2.28 27.73 5.52
N TYR A 133 -2.13 27.00 4.43
CA TYR A 133 -0.96 27.12 3.55
C TYR A 133 -0.88 28.52 2.91
N VAL A 134 -1.99 29.06 2.40
CA VAL A 134 -2.06 30.40 1.83
C VAL A 134 -1.74 31.51 2.84
N LEU A 135 -2.10 31.29 4.11
CA LEU A 135 -1.83 32.25 5.19
C LEU A 135 -0.44 32.09 5.83
N GLN A 136 0.27 31.06 5.49
CA GLN A 136 1.58 30.75 6.06
C GLN A 136 2.62 31.67 5.44
N SER A 137 3.19 32.59 6.23
CA SER A 137 4.35 33.37 5.87
C SER A 137 5.60 32.67 6.39
N GLY A 138 6.43 32.16 5.50
CA GLY A 138 7.69 31.49 5.83
C GLY A 138 8.61 31.48 4.64
N ASP A 139 9.86 31.10 4.86
CA ASP A 139 10.80 30.86 3.77
C ASP A 139 10.29 29.73 2.88
N LEU A 140 10.32 29.95 1.59
CA LEU A 140 9.97 28.92 0.62
C LEU A 140 11.03 27.81 0.64
N GLU A 141 10.59 26.57 0.72
CA GLU A 141 11.49 25.45 0.51
C GLU A 141 12.00 25.44 -0.94
N ASN A 142 13.27 25.05 -1.11
CA ASN A 142 13.82 24.87 -2.47
C ASN A 142 13.29 23.53 -3.04
N ALA A 143 12.00 23.52 -3.35
CA ALA A 143 11.27 22.36 -3.82
C ALA A 143 10.38 22.74 -5.01
N VAL A 144 10.21 21.80 -5.93
CA VAL A 144 9.28 21.92 -7.06
C VAL A 144 8.23 20.83 -6.93
N PHE A 145 6.96 21.23 -6.82
CA PHE A 145 5.84 20.32 -6.77
C PHE A 145 5.29 20.08 -8.19
N PHE A 146 5.15 18.82 -8.55
CA PHE A 146 4.53 18.41 -9.80
C PHE A 146 3.25 17.63 -9.52
N GLU A 147 2.15 18.09 -10.09
CA GLU A 147 0.89 17.38 -10.04
C GLU A 147 0.39 17.07 -11.45
N SER A 148 -0.11 15.87 -11.64
CA SER A 148 -0.72 15.43 -12.89
C SER A 148 -1.94 14.58 -12.60
N PHE A 149 -3.06 14.89 -13.27
CA PHE A 149 -4.31 14.15 -13.12
C PHE A 149 -4.73 13.97 -11.64
N TYR A 150 -4.68 15.06 -10.85
CA TYR A 150 -5.00 15.06 -9.41
C TYR A 150 -4.16 14.04 -8.63
N GLY A 151 -2.86 13.97 -8.91
CA GLY A 151 -1.93 13.06 -8.24
C GLY A 151 -2.08 11.57 -8.57
N ARG A 152 -2.97 11.22 -9.51
CA ARG A 152 -3.26 9.81 -9.82
C ARG A 152 -2.21 9.11 -10.66
N ASN A 153 -1.41 9.85 -11.41
CA ASN A 153 -0.28 9.31 -12.18
C ASN A 153 0.75 10.41 -12.49
N ALA A 154 1.96 9.99 -12.82
CA ALA A 154 2.94 10.87 -13.42
C ALA A 154 2.70 10.90 -14.94
N SER A 155 2.34 12.06 -15.48
CA SER A 155 2.21 12.25 -16.94
C SER A 155 3.55 12.57 -17.58
N CYS A 156 3.58 12.52 -18.92
CA CYS A 156 4.80 12.77 -19.69
C CYS A 156 5.47 14.11 -19.38
N ASN A 157 4.70 15.17 -19.19
CA ASN A 157 5.25 16.51 -19.00
C ASN A 157 5.90 16.72 -17.62
N PRO A 158 5.23 16.43 -16.48
CA PRO A 158 5.87 16.49 -15.17
C PRO A 158 7.13 15.63 -15.07
N LEU A 159 7.11 14.41 -15.63
CA LEU A 159 8.27 13.53 -15.60
C LEU A 159 9.42 14.04 -16.47
N ALA A 160 9.13 14.66 -17.61
CA ALA A 160 10.16 15.26 -18.47
C ALA A 160 10.83 16.47 -17.78
N ILE A 161 10.05 17.30 -17.08
CA ILE A 161 10.56 18.44 -16.33
C ILE A 161 11.41 17.96 -15.15
N ASP A 162 10.94 16.97 -14.39
CA ASP A 162 11.69 16.38 -13.27
C ASP A 162 13.06 15.85 -13.73
N ARG A 163 13.11 15.13 -14.84
CA ARG A 163 14.35 14.62 -15.42
C ARG A 163 15.30 15.72 -15.88
N GLU A 164 14.77 16.83 -16.38
CA GLU A 164 15.60 17.95 -16.80
C GLU A 164 16.14 18.73 -15.60
N LEU A 165 15.34 18.94 -14.57
CA LEU A 165 15.79 19.56 -13.32
C LEU A 165 16.87 18.72 -12.60
N ALA A 166 16.80 17.40 -12.68
CA ALA A 166 17.81 16.52 -12.09
C ALA A 166 19.16 16.54 -12.83
N ARG A 167 19.28 17.21 -14.00
CA ARG A 167 20.51 17.35 -14.79
C ARG A 167 21.26 18.65 -14.51
N VAL A 168 20.63 19.61 -13.85
CA VAL A 168 21.18 20.90 -13.47
C VAL A 168 21.75 20.87 -12.07
#